data_65221a15a935e727f5408b708ed9db43
#
_entry.id   65221a15a935e727f5408b708ed9db43
#
_cell.length_a   1.000
_cell.length_b   1.000
_cell.length_c   1.000
_cell.angle_alpha   90.00
_cell.angle_beta   90.00
_cell.angle_gamma   90.00
#
_symmetry.space_group_name_H-M   'P 1'
#
loop_
_entity.id
_entity.type
_entity.pdbx_description
1 polymer ?
#
loop_
_entity_poly.entity_id
_entity_poly.type
_entity_poly.pdbx_seq_one_letter_code
_entity_poly.pdbx_strand_id
1 'polypeptide(L)'
;MKKFYTLAFILFASHSFGQAFAVTYNFASVASASSTTVTSVTDPTIVPTATGVAFGSFSAVNPNGTTSNGTGRLATTNQPLGATDSNDILFTGAIDLAVYHQVTITPQAVYSMSLSSIVFGMRRGTTGVRNYAVRSSADGYASNLAASINPTNTNLTVDGSNNFFWTLDATSTSADQAGSTVTLSGSSFTEITTPITFRFYAWNAEVTTGNFSIDNVVVTGSSTSTLGVQQNEISGLSMYPNPVTNGNLYITSTSNQAKSVAIFDILGKQVVKASTVNNTVNVTNLKAGVYIVKITEDEKTDSRKLIIE
;
A
#
# COMPACT_ATOMS: atom_id res chain seq x y z
N MET A 1 13.07 -57.66 -4.12
CA MET A 1 12.16 -56.56 -4.37
C MET A 1 12.77 -55.28 -3.80
N LYS A 2 13.30 -54.38 -4.65
CA LYS A 2 13.90 -53.09 -4.23
C LYS A 2 12.76 -52.09 -4.07
N LYS A 3 12.52 -51.58 -2.84
CA LYS A 3 11.51 -50.56 -2.57
C LYS A 3 12.10 -49.19 -2.93
N PHE A 4 11.59 -48.56 -3.97
CA PHE A 4 11.87 -47.16 -4.31
C PHE A 4 11.05 -46.25 -3.39
N TYR A 5 11.72 -45.48 -2.54
CA TYR A 5 11.10 -44.41 -1.79
C TYR A 5 11.27 -43.11 -2.59
N THR A 6 10.18 -42.64 -3.20
CA THR A 6 10.12 -41.32 -3.84
C THR A 6 9.92 -40.32 -2.74
N LEU A 7 10.97 -39.61 -2.32
CA LEU A 7 10.82 -38.46 -1.41
C LEU A 7 10.48 -37.24 -2.25
N ALA A 8 9.22 -36.83 -2.20
CA ALA A 8 8.78 -35.58 -2.82
C ALA A 8 9.32 -34.39 -2.01
N PHE A 9 10.29 -33.68 -2.56
CA PHE A 9 10.77 -32.42 -2.01
C PHE A 9 9.80 -31.32 -2.46
N ILE A 10 8.96 -30.83 -1.55
CA ILE A 10 8.14 -29.66 -1.79
C ILE A 10 9.06 -28.44 -1.65
N LEU A 11 9.43 -27.85 -2.78
CA LEU A 11 10.08 -26.55 -2.82
C LEU A 11 9.02 -25.53 -2.39
N PHE A 12 9.11 -25.02 -1.16
CA PHE A 12 8.39 -23.83 -0.77
C PHE A 12 9.04 -22.62 -1.43
N ALA A 13 8.56 -22.23 -2.60
CA ALA A 13 8.80 -20.89 -3.10
C ALA A 13 8.05 -19.95 -2.16
N SER A 14 8.77 -19.23 -1.30
CA SER A 14 8.20 -18.15 -0.49
C SER A 14 7.88 -16.99 -1.43
N HIS A 15 6.70 -17.03 -2.02
CA HIS A 15 6.16 -15.84 -2.67
C HIS A 15 5.81 -14.86 -1.54
N SER A 16 6.45 -13.70 -1.54
CA SER A 16 6.04 -12.57 -0.70
C SER A 16 4.70 -12.07 -1.24
N PHE A 17 3.61 -12.65 -0.78
CA PHE A 17 2.28 -12.14 -1.11
C PHE A 17 2.07 -10.84 -0.33
N GLY A 18 1.71 -9.77 -1.03
CA GLY A 18 1.26 -8.55 -0.40
C GLY A 18 0.06 -8.84 0.51
N GLN A 19 0.11 -8.37 1.75
CA GLN A 19 -1.02 -8.47 2.66
C GLN A 19 -2.07 -7.42 2.29
N ALA A 20 -3.21 -7.85 1.77
CA ALA A 20 -4.32 -6.95 1.42
C ALA A 20 -4.95 -6.34 2.68
N PHE A 21 -5.40 -5.11 2.57
CA PHE A 21 -6.17 -4.41 3.60
C PHE A 21 -7.31 -3.58 3.00
N ALA A 22 -8.37 -3.41 3.79
CA ALA A 22 -9.40 -2.41 3.62
C ALA A 22 -9.69 -1.84 5.00
N VAL A 23 -9.28 -0.60 5.24
CA VAL A 23 -9.38 0.04 6.56
C VAL A 23 -10.34 1.21 6.50
N THR A 24 -11.07 1.46 7.59
CA THR A 24 -12.10 2.49 7.66
C THR A 24 -11.78 3.53 8.71
N TYR A 25 -11.83 4.81 8.32
CA TYR A 25 -11.93 5.95 9.22
C TYR A 25 -13.41 6.25 9.45
N ASN A 26 -13.87 6.06 10.67
CA ASN A 26 -15.28 6.19 11.05
C ASN A 26 -15.60 7.47 11.83
N PHE A 27 -14.58 8.29 12.13
CA PHE A 27 -14.69 9.58 12.82
C PHE A 27 -15.52 9.55 14.12
N ALA A 28 -15.64 8.41 14.76
CA ALA A 28 -16.57 8.17 15.88
C ALA A 28 -16.35 9.11 17.07
N SER A 29 -15.12 9.59 17.28
CA SER A 29 -14.76 10.49 18.37
C SER A 29 -14.80 11.99 17.99
N VAL A 30 -15.12 12.31 16.74
CA VAL A 30 -15.32 13.71 16.34
C VAL A 30 -16.57 14.25 17.00
N ALA A 31 -16.43 15.39 17.68
CA ALA A 31 -17.53 16.11 18.31
C ALA A 31 -17.79 17.44 17.60
N SER A 32 -19.03 17.89 17.61
CA SER A 32 -19.38 19.22 17.14
C SER A 32 -18.84 20.28 18.12
N ALA A 33 -18.10 21.24 17.58
CA ALA A 33 -17.56 22.38 18.34
C ALA A 33 -17.98 23.69 17.65
N SER A 34 -19.26 23.98 17.68
CA SER A 34 -19.88 25.06 16.89
C SER A 34 -19.54 26.49 17.31
N SER A 35 -18.90 26.67 18.47
CA SER A 35 -18.63 28.01 19.04
C SER A 35 -17.20 28.50 18.88
N THR A 36 -16.24 27.64 18.53
CA THR A 36 -14.83 28.02 18.44
C THR A 36 -14.34 27.92 17.02
N THR A 37 -13.98 29.05 16.41
CA THR A 37 -13.32 29.09 15.11
C THR A 37 -11.84 28.77 15.27
N VAL A 38 -11.36 27.81 14.50
CA VAL A 38 -9.96 27.37 14.45
C VAL A 38 -9.47 27.31 13.00
N THR A 39 -8.18 27.30 12.80
CA THR A 39 -7.60 27.15 11.45
C THR A 39 -7.39 25.71 11.05
N SER A 40 -7.52 24.78 11.99
CA SER A 40 -7.49 23.34 11.72
C SER A 40 -8.29 22.55 12.74
N VAL A 41 -8.84 21.43 12.29
CA VAL A 41 -9.55 20.43 13.12
C VAL A 41 -8.88 19.08 12.84
N THR A 42 -8.49 18.38 13.89
CA THR A 42 -7.94 17.02 13.77
C THR A 42 -8.93 15.99 14.32
N ASP A 43 -9.12 14.91 13.60
CA ASP A 43 -9.92 13.78 14.06
C ASP A 43 -9.24 13.10 15.26
N PRO A 44 -9.87 13.09 16.43
CA PRO A 44 -9.34 12.43 17.64
C PRO A 44 -9.60 10.91 17.67
N THR A 45 -10.30 10.37 16.66
CA THR A 45 -10.62 8.95 16.58
C THR A 45 -9.34 8.13 16.42
N ILE A 46 -9.29 6.98 17.05
CA ILE A 46 -8.18 6.05 16.88
C ILE A 46 -8.07 5.67 15.40
N VAL A 47 -6.89 5.88 14.84
CA VAL A 47 -6.62 5.57 13.43
C VAL A 47 -6.71 4.07 13.17
N PRO A 48 -7.13 3.64 11.97
CA PRO A 48 -7.15 2.23 11.61
C PRO A 48 -5.72 1.66 11.51
N THR A 49 -5.63 0.34 11.51
CA THR A 49 -4.34 -0.38 11.45
C THR A 49 -4.31 -1.41 10.35
N ALA A 50 -3.16 -1.56 9.70
CA ALA A 50 -2.84 -2.68 8.82
C ALA A 50 -1.33 -2.98 8.92
N THR A 51 -0.95 -4.22 8.69
CA THR A 51 0.46 -4.62 8.74
C THR A 51 1.28 -3.85 7.73
N GLY A 52 2.42 -3.31 8.13
CA GLY A 52 3.36 -2.61 7.26
C GLY A 52 2.92 -1.21 6.81
N VAL A 53 1.79 -0.68 7.32
CA VAL A 53 1.28 0.64 6.98
C VAL A 53 0.92 1.41 8.25
N ALA A 54 1.34 2.66 8.33
CA ALA A 54 0.92 3.61 9.34
C ALA A 54 -0.08 4.60 8.74
N PHE A 55 -1.24 4.71 9.38
CA PHE A 55 -2.31 5.62 8.98
C PHE A 55 -2.28 6.84 9.89
N GLY A 56 -2.20 8.05 9.31
CA GLY A 56 -2.31 9.31 10.05
C GLY A 56 -3.78 9.62 10.40
N SER A 57 -4.00 10.48 11.39
CA SER A 57 -5.32 11.04 11.64
C SER A 57 -5.74 11.98 10.51
N PHE A 58 -7.02 12.00 10.19
CA PHE A 58 -7.55 13.02 9.32
C PHE A 58 -7.46 14.40 9.98
N SER A 59 -7.21 15.42 9.17
CA SER A 59 -7.30 16.81 9.60
C SER A 59 -7.99 17.66 8.54
N ALA A 60 -8.74 18.66 8.97
CA ALA A 60 -9.26 19.72 8.11
C ALA A 60 -8.43 20.98 8.35
N VAL A 61 -8.07 21.66 7.27
CA VAL A 61 -7.30 22.91 7.27
C VAL A 61 -8.10 23.98 6.54
N ASN A 62 -8.25 25.14 7.18
CA ASN A 62 -8.86 26.32 6.57
C ASN A 62 -8.23 27.57 7.22
N PRO A 63 -7.31 28.27 6.55
CA PRO A 63 -6.64 29.45 7.11
C PRO A 63 -7.60 30.63 7.37
N ASN A 64 -8.78 30.65 6.71
CA ASN A 64 -9.81 31.64 6.93
C ASN A 64 -10.69 31.38 8.18
N GLY A 65 -10.34 30.29 8.90
CA GLY A 65 -11.08 29.82 10.06
C GLY A 65 -12.23 28.87 9.70
N THR A 66 -12.42 27.88 10.55
CA THR A 66 -13.50 26.89 10.40
C THR A 66 -14.01 26.47 11.77
N THR A 67 -15.18 25.86 11.80
CA THR A 67 -15.70 25.18 13.00
C THR A 67 -16.05 23.75 12.65
N SER A 68 -15.81 22.81 13.58
CA SER A 68 -16.35 21.46 13.47
C SER A 68 -17.83 21.50 13.79
N ASN A 69 -18.68 21.13 12.84
CA ASN A 69 -20.15 21.14 13.02
C ASN A 69 -20.79 19.76 12.84
N GLY A 70 -20.02 18.70 12.94
CA GLY A 70 -20.50 17.32 12.86
C GLY A 70 -20.11 16.50 14.07
N THR A 71 -20.97 15.57 14.46
CA THR A 71 -20.66 14.52 15.45
C THR A 71 -20.57 13.19 14.70
N GLY A 72 -19.53 12.40 14.98
CA GLY A 72 -19.28 11.12 14.33
C GLY A 72 -18.95 11.22 12.85
N ARG A 73 -18.45 12.36 12.37
CA ARG A 73 -17.98 12.61 11.01
C ARG A 73 -17.08 13.84 10.96
N LEU A 74 -16.18 13.94 10.00
CA LEU A 74 -15.35 15.13 9.83
C LEU A 74 -16.15 16.16 9.00
N ALA A 75 -16.75 17.13 9.67
CA ALA A 75 -17.58 18.17 9.07
C ALA A 75 -17.08 19.55 9.47
N THR A 76 -16.77 20.40 8.49
CA THR A 76 -16.22 21.75 8.72
C THR A 76 -16.92 22.80 7.89
N THR A 77 -17.07 23.99 8.47
CA THR A 77 -17.71 25.16 7.87
C THR A 77 -16.71 26.03 7.12
N ASN A 78 -17.21 27.17 6.63
CA ASN A 78 -16.44 28.20 5.92
C ASN A 78 -15.72 27.64 4.68
N GLN A 79 -16.47 26.86 3.91
CA GLN A 79 -15.98 26.30 2.66
C GLN A 79 -16.00 27.36 1.55
N PRO A 80 -15.15 27.23 0.50
CA PRO A 80 -15.15 28.14 -0.64
C PRO A 80 -16.54 28.31 -1.26
N LEU A 81 -16.96 29.55 -1.39
CA LEU A 81 -18.26 29.92 -1.94
C LEU A 81 -18.30 29.77 -3.46
N GLY A 82 -19.47 29.83 -4.05
CA GLY A 82 -19.63 29.82 -5.51
C GLY A 82 -20.94 29.28 -6.03
N ALA A 83 -21.78 28.71 -5.18
CA ALA A 83 -23.16 28.43 -5.54
C ALA A 83 -24.02 29.67 -5.26
N THR A 84 -24.99 29.96 -6.14
CA THR A 84 -26.04 30.90 -5.82
C THR A 84 -27.19 30.16 -5.18
N ASP A 85 -27.90 30.87 -4.26
CA ASP A 85 -29.02 30.31 -3.55
C ASP A 85 -30.14 29.85 -4.50
N SER A 86 -30.87 28.86 -4.08
CA SER A 86 -32.20 28.42 -4.48
C SER A 86 -32.48 28.01 -5.94
N ASN A 87 -31.59 28.12 -6.90
CA ASN A 87 -31.91 27.81 -8.30
C ASN A 87 -31.00 26.82 -9.04
N ASP A 88 -29.99 26.28 -8.40
CA ASP A 88 -29.10 25.24 -8.97
C ASP A 88 -28.48 25.56 -10.35
N ILE A 89 -28.38 26.85 -10.69
CA ILE A 89 -28.09 27.26 -12.07
C ILE A 89 -26.65 27.80 -12.21
N LEU A 90 -26.04 28.28 -11.14
CA LEU A 90 -24.77 28.97 -11.25
C LEU A 90 -23.78 28.49 -10.19
N PHE A 91 -22.71 27.85 -10.67
CA PHE A 91 -21.58 27.38 -9.87
C PHE A 91 -20.29 28.03 -10.37
N THR A 92 -19.89 29.12 -9.72
CA THR A 92 -18.76 29.96 -10.15
C THR A 92 -17.53 29.79 -9.30
N GLY A 93 -17.61 28.97 -8.22
CA GLY A 93 -16.51 28.72 -7.33
C GLY A 93 -15.47 27.76 -7.94
N ALA A 94 -14.27 27.80 -7.37
CA ALA A 94 -13.16 26.96 -7.75
C ALA A 94 -12.52 26.36 -6.49
N ILE A 95 -11.66 25.36 -6.70
CA ILE A 95 -10.86 24.78 -5.63
C ILE A 95 -9.95 25.86 -5.02
N ASP A 96 -10.04 26.03 -3.70
CA ASP A 96 -9.04 26.74 -2.92
C ASP A 96 -8.02 25.72 -2.36
N LEU A 97 -6.79 25.79 -2.82
CA LEU A 97 -5.73 24.86 -2.42
C LEU A 97 -5.34 24.99 -0.94
N ALA A 98 -5.76 26.05 -0.26
CA ALA A 98 -5.51 26.26 1.16
C ALA A 98 -6.62 25.66 2.06
N VAL A 99 -7.77 25.25 1.49
CA VAL A 99 -8.92 24.72 2.23
C VAL A 99 -9.16 23.27 1.85
N TYR A 100 -8.91 22.35 2.78
CA TYR A 100 -9.00 20.91 2.50
C TYR A 100 -9.14 20.08 3.78
N HIS A 101 -9.66 18.86 3.62
CA HIS A 101 -9.42 17.76 4.58
C HIS A 101 -8.26 16.91 4.06
N GLN A 102 -7.42 16.37 4.92
CA GLN A 102 -6.29 15.54 4.48
C GLN A 102 -6.02 14.35 5.39
N VAL A 103 -5.41 13.35 4.81
CA VAL A 103 -4.86 12.20 5.51
C VAL A 103 -3.52 11.79 4.87
N THR A 104 -2.55 11.41 5.69
CA THR A 104 -1.26 10.86 5.24
C THR A 104 -1.20 9.38 5.57
N ILE A 105 -0.78 8.58 4.61
CA ILE A 105 -0.57 7.14 4.74
C ILE A 105 0.92 6.88 4.48
N THR A 106 1.56 6.15 5.38
CA THR A 106 3.02 5.96 5.36
C THR A 106 3.34 4.48 5.39
N PRO A 107 4.10 3.94 4.42
CA PRO A 107 4.65 2.60 4.54
C PRO A 107 5.63 2.55 5.72
N GLN A 108 5.54 1.52 6.54
CA GLN A 108 6.48 1.31 7.65
C GLN A 108 7.85 0.88 7.12
N ALA A 109 8.88 1.00 7.93
CA ALA A 109 10.22 0.53 7.58
C ALA A 109 10.17 -0.92 7.08
N VAL A 110 10.91 -1.21 6.04
CA VAL A 110 10.99 -2.52 5.37
C VAL A 110 9.68 -3.01 4.73
N TYR A 111 8.76 -2.08 4.45
CA TYR A 111 7.56 -2.35 3.66
C TYR A 111 7.43 -1.38 2.50
N SER A 112 6.83 -1.85 1.43
CA SER A 112 6.17 -1.03 0.40
C SER A 112 4.67 -1.23 0.50
N MET A 113 3.90 -0.25 0.02
CA MET A 113 2.45 -0.37 -0.05
C MET A 113 1.95 -0.06 -1.46
N SER A 114 0.85 -0.69 -1.85
CA SER A 114 0.10 -0.36 -3.05
C SER A 114 -1.33 0.00 -2.65
N LEU A 115 -1.84 1.12 -3.16
CA LEU A 115 -3.19 1.60 -2.89
C LEU A 115 -4.04 1.44 -4.14
N SER A 116 -5.28 1.01 -3.99
CA SER A 116 -6.20 0.74 -5.12
C SER A 116 -7.41 1.64 -5.15
N SER A 117 -7.94 2.04 -3.99
CA SER A 117 -9.10 2.91 -3.93
C SER A 117 -9.27 3.64 -2.60
N ILE A 118 -9.99 4.76 -2.66
CA ILE A 118 -10.58 5.44 -1.51
C ILE A 118 -12.07 5.59 -1.76
N VAL A 119 -12.89 5.07 -0.84
CA VAL A 119 -14.36 5.17 -0.92
C VAL A 119 -14.84 5.90 0.32
N PHE A 120 -15.76 6.83 0.18
CA PHE A 120 -16.25 7.61 1.33
C PHE A 120 -17.71 8.04 1.16
N GLY A 121 -18.36 8.28 2.29
CA GLY A 121 -19.64 8.96 2.39
C GLY A 121 -19.43 10.47 2.39
N MET A 122 -20.31 11.19 1.70
CA MET A 122 -20.36 12.65 1.69
C MET A 122 -21.69 13.15 2.23
N ARG A 123 -21.65 14.21 3.04
CA ARG A 123 -22.85 14.89 3.50
C ARG A 123 -22.66 16.40 3.42
N ARG A 124 -23.72 17.11 3.09
CA ARG A 124 -23.79 18.58 3.14
C ARG A 124 -24.96 19.04 4.01
N GLY A 125 -24.85 20.24 4.55
CA GLY A 125 -26.03 20.99 4.99
C GLY A 125 -26.76 21.57 3.77
N THR A 126 -27.93 22.16 3.97
CA THR A 126 -28.74 22.80 2.89
C THR A 126 -27.96 23.84 2.08
N THR A 127 -27.02 24.53 2.71
CA THR A 127 -26.17 25.57 2.09
C THR A 127 -24.71 25.14 1.93
N GLY A 128 -24.42 23.83 2.09
CA GLY A 128 -23.09 23.29 2.00
C GLY A 128 -22.56 23.21 0.57
N VAL A 129 -21.37 22.62 0.45
CA VAL A 129 -20.69 22.51 -0.84
C VAL A 129 -21.45 21.65 -1.85
N ARG A 130 -21.32 22.01 -3.12
CA ARG A 130 -21.91 21.26 -4.23
C ARG A 130 -20.87 20.43 -4.98
N ASN A 131 -19.63 20.90 -5.05
CA ASN A 131 -18.53 20.21 -5.72
C ASN A 131 -17.45 19.81 -4.73
N TYR A 132 -16.81 18.68 -5.01
CA TYR A 132 -15.64 18.21 -4.28
C TYR A 132 -14.77 17.31 -5.15
N ALA A 133 -13.48 17.19 -4.80
CA ALA A 133 -12.52 16.36 -5.51
C ALA A 133 -11.44 15.89 -4.55
N VAL A 134 -10.75 14.81 -4.92
CA VAL A 134 -9.60 14.29 -4.17
C VAL A 134 -8.34 14.43 -5.03
N ARG A 135 -7.26 14.92 -4.42
CA ARG A 135 -5.93 15.03 -5.03
C ARG A 135 -4.89 14.38 -4.14
N SER A 136 -3.72 14.09 -4.67
CA SER A 136 -2.65 13.46 -3.91
C SER A 136 -1.34 14.21 -4.00
N SER A 137 -0.45 13.95 -3.02
CA SER A 137 0.92 14.47 -3.04
C SER A 137 1.79 13.85 -4.15
N ALA A 138 1.31 12.80 -4.80
CA ALA A 138 2.06 12.11 -5.86
C ALA A 138 2.35 13.00 -7.08
N ASP A 139 1.49 13.97 -7.36
CA ASP A 139 1.68 14.98 -8.41
C ASP A 139 1.72 16.42 -7.85
N GLY A 140 1.94 16.57 -6.53
CA GLY A 140 1.91 17.86 -5.85
C GLY A 140 0.50 18.47 -5.78
N TYR A 141 -0.54 17.65 -5.77
CA TYR A 141 -1.96 18.06 -5.76
C TYR A 141 -2.41 18.80 -7.04
N ALA A 142 -1.77 18.54 -8.16
CA ALA A 142 -2.03 19.25 -9.41
C ALA A 142 -3.34 18.82 -10.07
N SER A 143 -3.68 17.53 -10.02
CA SER A 143 -4.80 16.94 -10.74
C SER A 143 -5.78 16.21 -9.81
N ASN A 144 -7.06 16.23 -10.18
CA ASN A 144 -8.04 15.39 -9.51
C ASN A 144 -7.82 13.93 -9.83
N LEU A 145 -7.92 13.08 -8.84
CA LEU A 145 -7.84 11.62 -8.99
C LEU A 145 -9.10 11.09 -9.69
N ALA A 146 -8.94 9.96 -10.38
CA ALA A 146 -10.04 9.32 -11.10
C ALA A 146 -11.22 9.02 -10.17
N ALA A 147 -12.37 9.59 -10.47
CA ALA A 147 -13.56 9.59 -9.65
C ALA A 147 -14.72 8.82 -10.31
N SER A 148 -15.52 8.15 -9.51
CA SER A 148 -16.74 7.47 -9.93
C SER A 148 -17.76 7.41 -8.78
N ILE A 149 -19.00 7.07 -9.09
CA ILE A 149 -20.05 6.81 -8.09
C ILE A 149 -20.29 5.30 -8.04
N ASN A 150 -19.76 4.65 -6.99
CA ASN A 150 -19.92 3.23 -6.75
C ASN A 150 -19.97 2.92 -5.23
N PRO A 151 -21.07 2.37 -4.68
CA PRO A 151 -22.30 2.01 -5.39
C PRO A 151 -23.04 3.22 -5.99
N THR A 152 -23.88 2.97 -6.97
CA THR A 152 -24.68 4.00 -7.63
C THR A 152 -25.49 4.80 -6.62
N ASN A 153 -25.45 6.12 -6.75
CA ASN A 153 -26.19 7.06 -5.93
C ASN A 153 -26.71 8.19 -6.83
N THR A 154 -28.03 8.35 -6.92
CA THR A 154 -28.66 9.33 -7.81
C THR A 154 -28.47 10.79 -7.35
N ASN A 155 -28.09 11.00 -6.11
CA ASN A 155 -27.80 12.32 -5.56
C ASN A 155 -26.38 12.83 -5.89
N LEU A 156 -25.56 11.97 -6.50
CA LEU A 156 -24.17 12.25 -6.81
C LEU A 156 -23.88 11.99 -8.28
N THR A 157 -23.07 12.84 -8.90
CA THR A 157 -22.51 12.62 -10.23
C THR A 157 -21.03 12.95 -10.25
N VAL A 158 -20.35 12.59 -11.34
CA VAL A 158 -18.95 12.95 -11.61
C VAL A 158 -18.88 13.56 -12.99
N ASP A 159 -18.17 14.68 -13.13
CA ASP A 159 -17.93 15.32 -14.41
C ASP A 159 -16.67 14.80 -15.13
N GLY A 160 -16.43 15.26 -16.35
CA GLY A 160 -15.28 14.87 -17.16
C GLY A 160 -13.91 15.30 -16.60
N SER A 161 -13.89 16.13 -15.54
CA SER A 161 -12.69 16.57 -14.84
C SER A 161 -12.48 15.84 -13.49
N ASN A 162 -13.21 14.76 -13.25
CA ASN A 162 -13.22 14.01 -12.01
C ASN A 162 -13.65 14.83 -10.79
N ASN A 163 -14.53 15.82 -10.98
CA ASN A 163 -15.19 16.49 -9.88
C ASN A 163 -16.47 15.72 -9.52
N PHE A 164 -16.62 15.40 -8.26
CA PHE A 164 -17.91 14.97 -7.72
C PHE A 164 -18.86 16.16 -7.63
N PHE A 165 -20.11 15.92 -7.87
CA PHE A 165 -21.16 16.93 -7.79
C PHE A 165 -22.38 16.39 -7.06
N TRP A 166 -22.88 17.17 -6.09
CA TRP A 166 -24.14 16.92 -5.40
C TRP A 166 -25.30 17.51 -6.20
N THR A 167 -26.21 16.68 -6.68
CA THR A 167 -27.25 17.05 -7.66
C THR A 167 -28.42 17.78 -7.06
N LEU A 168 -28.73 17.59 -5.77
CA LEU A 168 -29.92 18.17 -5.13
C LEU A 168 -29.58 19.42 -4.33
N ASP A 169 -30.29 20.49 -4.55
CA ASP A 169 -30.12 21.74 -3.81
C ASP A 169 -30.77 21.68 -2.42
N ALA A 170 -32.07 21.55 -2.38
CA ALA A 170 -32.90 21.83 -1.21
C ALA A 170 -32.92 20.73 -0.13
N THR A 171 -32.24 19.62 -0.30
CA THR A 171 -32.33 18.51 0.66
C THR A 171 -31.08 18.35 1.48
N SER A 172 -31.11 18.82 2.73
CA SER A 172 -30.26 18.19 3.74
C SER A 172 -30.77 16.76 3.95
N THR A 173 -30.07 15.80 3.38
CA THR A 173 -30.33 14.43 3.81
C THR A 173 -29.71 14.27 5.19
N SER A 174 -30.47 13.69 6.11
CA SER A 174 -29.95 13.35 7.44
C SER A 174 -28.94 12.18 7.41
N ALA A 175 -28.70 11.61 6.25
CA ALA A 175 -27.80 10.46 6.03
C ALA A 175 -26.67 10.83 5.08
N ASP A 176 -25.49 10.25 5.32
CA ASP A 176 -24.36 10.33 4.41
C ASP A 176 -24.68 9.67 3.08
N GLN A 177 -24.26 10.31 2.00
CA GLN A 177 -24.41 9.79 0.64
C GLN A 177 -23.21 8.95 0.30
N ALA A 178 -23.37 7.63 0.31
CA ALA A 178 -22.34 6.69 -0.10
C ALA A 178 -22.11 6.72 -1.62
N GLY A 179 -20.96 6.24 -2.04
CA GLY A 179 -20.64 6.00 -3.44
C GLY A 179 -19.52 6.87 -4.00
N SER A 180 -19.05 7.92 -3.28
CA SER A 180 -17.88 8.66 -3.72
C SER A 180 -16.66 7.73 -3.73
N THR A 181 -16.22 7.35 -4.93
CA THR A 181 -15.13 6.39 -5.13
C THR A 181 -14.02 7.03 -5.94
N VAL A 182 -12.81 6.99 -5.39
CA VAL A 182 -11.56 7.38 -6.06
C VAL A 182 -10.79 6.11 -6.40
N THR A 183 -10.48 5.94 -7.68
CA THR A 183 -9.63 4.83 -8.14
C THR A 183 -8.18 5.28 -8.16
N LEU A 184 -7.31 4.52 -7.51
CA LEU A 184 -5.87 4.76 -7.45
C LEU A 184 -5.18 3.77 -8.39
N SER A 185 -4.65 4.26 -9.50
CA SER A 185 -4.03 3.45 -10.54
C SER A 185 -2.71 4.08 -11.02
N GLY A 186 -1.87 3.25 -11.65
CA GLY A 186 -0.57 3.68 -12.15
C GLY A 186 0.55 3.56 -11.12
N SER A 187 1.77 3.84 -11.58
CA SER A 187 3.00 3.65 -10.80
C SER A 187 3.09 4.51 -9.55
N SER A 188 2.39 5.64 -9.50
CA SER A 188 2.36 6.52 -8.33
C SER A 188 1.66 5.90 -7.12
N PHE A 189 0.87 4.84 -7.31
CA PHE A 189 0.10 4.18 -6.26
C PHE A 189 0.50 2.71 -6.07
N THR A 190 1.57 2.26 -6.72
CA THR A 190 2.12 0.90 -6.59
C THR A 190 3.52 0.95 -5.99
N GLU A 191 3.84 -0.01 -5.11
CA GLU A 191 5.15 -0.15 -4.47
C GLU A 191 5.68 1.14 -3.80
N ILE A 192 4.77 1.91 -3.21
CA ILE A 192 5.07 3.18 -2.54
C ILE A 192 5.96 2.89 -1.32
N THR A 193 7.09 3.59 -1.23
CA THR A 193 8.05 3.49 -0.12
C THR A 193 8.18 4.77 0.70
N THR A 194 7.46 5.83 0.33
CA THR A 194 7.45 7.13 1.00
C THR A 194 6.03 7.52 1.40
N PRO A 195 5.84 8.45 2.36
CA PRO A 195 4.51 8.92 2.73
C PRO A 195 3.76 9.50 1.53
N ILE A 196 2.47 9.19 1.44
CA ILE A 196 1.55 9.80 0.49
C ILE A 196 0.41 10.48 1.23
N THR A 197 0.06 11.69 0.81
CA THR A 197 -1.03 12.48 1.41
C THR A 197 -2.14 12.67 0.39
N PHE A 198 -3.37 12.42 0.82
CA PHE A 198 -4.57 12.72 0.06
C PHE A 198 -5.26 13.94 0.64
N ARG A 199 -5.68 14.87 -0.24
CA ARG A 199 -6.45 16.04 0.11
C ARG A 199 -7.81 16.03 -0.57
N PHE A 200 -8.83 16.26 0.24
CA PHE A 200 -10.23 16.34 -0.18
C PHE A 200 -10.59 17.84 -0.21
N TYR A 201 -10.78 18.36 -1.37
CA TYR A 201 -11.17 19.74 -1.63
C TYR A 201 -12.65 19.82 -1.88
N ALA A 202 -13.28 20.91 -1.43
CA ALA A 202 -14.69 21.16 -1.67
C ALA A 202 -14.92 22.64 -1.94
N TRP A 203 -15.91 22.96 -2.74
CA TRP A 203 -16.24 24.33 -3.13
C TRP A 203 -17.70 24.44 -3.56
N ASN A 204 -18.11 25.65 -3.97
CA ASN A 204 -19.47 25.95 -4.29
C ASN A 204 -20.43 25.79 -3.08
N ALA A 205 -20.01 26.27 -1.91
CA ALA A 205 -20.93 26.51 -0.82
C ALA A 205 -21.76 27.78 -1.11
N GLU A 206 -22.97 27.84 -0.60
CA GLU A 206 -23.88 29.00 -0.81
C GLU A 206 -23.58 30.12 0.17
N VAL A 207 -23.21 29.78 1.40
CA VAL A 207 -22.91 30.73 2.47
C VAL A 207 -21.70 30.28 3.29
N THR A 208 -21.12 31.19 4.06
CA THR A 208 -19.93 30.89 4.91
C THR A 208 -20.19 29.85 5.99
N THR A 209 -21.43 29.64 6.40
CA THR A 209 -21.79 28.54 7.31
C THR A 209 -21.97 27.19 6.60
N GLY A 210 -21.93 27.19 5.26
CA GLY A 210 -22.00 25.99 4.46
C GLY A 210 -20.84 25.04 4.79
N ASN A 211 -21.14 23.76 4.88
CA ASN A 211 -20.19 22.76 5.31
C ASN A 211 -19.79 21.76 4.21
N PHE A 212 -18.64 21.18 4.43
CA PHE A 212 -18.19 19.93 3.79
C PHE A 212 -18.03 18.86 4.86
N SER A 213 -18.62 17.70 4.64
CA SER A 213 -18.59 16.60 5.59
C SER A 213 -18.27 15.28 4.88
N ILE A 214 -17.29 14.55 5.43
CA ILE A 214 -16.95 13.19 5.00
C ILE A 214 -17.10 12.22 6.16
N ASP A 215 -17.46 10.99 5.84
CA ASP A 215 -17.58 9.90 6.80
C ASP A 215 -17.27 8.54 6.16
N ASN A 216 -16.98 7.56 7.01
CA ASN A 216 -16.75 6.18 6.59
C ASN A 216 -15.74 6.06 5.43
N VAL A 217 -14.59 6.75 5.55
CA VAL A 217 -13.54 6.71 4.52
C VAL A 217 -12.82 5.38 4.55
N VAL A 218 -13.02 4.57 3.52
CA VAL A 218 -12.39 3.26 3.35
C VAL A 218 -11.20 3.39 2.42
N VAL A 219 -10.02 3.02 2.89
CA VAL A 219 -8.79 2.93 2.08
C VAL A 219 -8.47 1.48 1.83
N THR A 220 -8.36 1.10 0.56
CA THR A 220 -8.06 -0.27 0.13
C THR A 220 -6.69 -0.33 -0.52
N GLY A 221 -5.93 -1.39 -0.20
CA GLY A 221 -4.61 -1.59 -0.75
C GLY A 221 -3.97 -2.89 -0.29
N SER A 222 -2.66 -2.97 -0.44
CA SER A 222 -1.84 -4.05 0.09
C SER A 222 -0.49 -3.54 0.55
N SER A 223 0.13 -4.25 1.48
CA SER A 223 1.51 -4.01 1.89
C SER A 223 2.36 -5.25 1.63
N THR A 224 3.59 -5.04 1.23
CA THR A 224 4.55 -6.11 0.94
C THR A 224 5.83 -5.85 1.73
N SER A 225 6.30 -6.85 2.48
CA SER A 225 7.60 -6.74 3.14
C SER A 225 8.72 -6.69 2.10
N THR A 226 9.57 -5.68 2.19
CA THR A 226 10.78 -5.55 1.36
C THR A 226 11.97 -6.32 1.95
N LEU A 227 11.79 -6.93 3.14
CA LEU A 227 12.68 -7.95 3.65
C LEU A 227 12.45 -9.25 2.84
N GLY A 228 12.72 -9.22 1.55
CA GLY A 228 12.96 -10.44 0.80
C GLY A 228 14.18 -11.14 1.42
N VAL A 229 14.14 -12.46 1.53
CA VAL A 229 15.39 -13.21 1.54
C VAL A 229 16.12 -12.76 0.30
N GLN A 230 17.20 -11.99 0.44
CA GLN A 230 18.11 -11.76 -0.67
C GLN A 230 18.43 -13.17 -1.16
N GLN A 231 17.88 -13.56 -2.30
CA GLN A 231 18.41 -14.71 -2.99
C GLN A 231 19.85 -14.32 -3.35
N ASN A 232 20.77 -14.66 -2.45
CA ASN A 232 22.19 -14.60 -2.70
C ASN A 232 22.54 -15.73 -3.69
N GLU A 233 21.82 -15.77 -4.81
CA GLU A 233 22.10 -16.73 -5.85
C GLU A 233 23.44 -16.43 -6.49
N ILE A 234 24.29 -17.46 -6.54
CA ILE A 234 25.52 -17.41 -7.31
C ILE A 234 25.14 -17.56 -8.79
N SER A 235 25.29 -16.48 -9.55
CA SER A 235 24.88 -16.44 -10.96
C SER A 235 25.55 -17.53 -11.79
N GLY A 236 24.76 -18.34 -12.52
CA GLY A 236 25.25 -19.43 -13.37
C GLY A 236 25.87 -20.59 -12.59
N LEU A 237 25.56 -20.74 -11.29
CA LEU A 237 26.06 -21.86 -10.49
C LEU A 237 25.62 -23.21 -11.07
N SER A 238 26.61 -24.04 -11.43
CA SER A 238 26.41 -25.40 -11.88
C SER A 238 27.28 -26.34 -11.08
N MET A 239 26.76 -27.54 -10.77
CA MET A 239 27.41 -28.55 -9.98
C MET A 239 27.26 -29.91 -10.67
N TYR A 240 28.37 -30.52 -11.05
CA TYR A 240 28.38 -31.79 -11.79
C TYR A 240 29.68 -32.61 -11.57
N PRO A 241 29.66 -33.95 -11.83
CA PRO A 241 28.45 -34.74 -12.06
C PRO A 241 27.65 -34.89 -10.77
N ASN A 242 26.37 -35.13 -10.89
CA ASN A 242 25.50 -35.47 -9.77
C ASN A 242 24.46 -36.52 -10.24
N PRO A 243 24.61 -37.80 -9.90
CA PRO A 243 25.52 -38.37 -8.90
C PRO A 243 27.02 -38.32 -9.24
N VAL A 244 27.86 -38.30 -8.19
CA VAL A 244 29.31 -38.41 -8.30
C VAL A 244 29.75 -39.89 -8.14
N THR A 245 30.46 -40.38 -9.14
CA THR A 245 30.98 -41.76 -9.17
C THR A 245 32.50 -41.85 -9.12
N ASN A 246 33.21 -40.75 -9.43
CA ASN A 246 34.67 -40.73 -9.57
C ASN A 246 35.40 -39.91 -8.49
N GLY A 247 34.66 -39.47 -7.43
CA GLY A 247 35.20 -38.72 -6.31
C GLY A 247 35.56 -37.25 -6.60
N ASN A 248 35.27 -36.72 -7.79
CA ASN A 248 35.49 -35.33 -8.14
C ASN A 248 34.15 -34.63 -8.43
N LEU A 249 33.92 -33.52 -7.75
CA LEU A 249 32.76 -32.65 -7.93
C LEU A 249 33.20 -31.32 -8.54
N TYR A 250 32.68 -30.98 -9.72
CA TYR A 250 32.92 -29.70 -10.38
C TYR A 250 31.86 -28.73 -10.01
N ILE A 251 32.26 -27.48 -9.69
CA ILE A 251 31.37 -26.38 -9.30
C ILE A 251 31.80 -25.15 -10.07
N THR A 252 30.96 -24.71 -11.01
CA THR A 252 31.23 -23.56 -11.87
C THR A 252 30.18 -22.45 -11.64
N SER A 253 30.55 -21.23 -11.96
CA SER A 253 29.67 -20.05 -11.92
C SER A 253 30.05 -19.10 -13.06
N THR A 254 29.23 -18.07 -13.29
CA THR A 254 29.52 -17.04 -14.29
C THR A 254 30.78 -16.24 -13.96
N SER A 255 31.05 -15.94 -12.69
CA SER A 255 32.25 -15.21 -12.25
C SER A 255 33.50 -16.06 -12.28
N ASN A 256 33.34 -17.38 -12.21
CA ASN A 256 34.42 -18.39 -12.17
C ASN A 256 35.50 -18.17 -11.05
N GLN A 257 35.10 -17.49 -9.97
CA GLN A 257 35.96 -17.25 -8.81
C GLN A 257 36.08 -18.51 -7.94
N ALA A 258 37.09 -18.54 -7.05
CA ALA A 258 37.24 -19.61 -6.07
C ALA A 258 36.03 -19.63 -5.11
N LYS A 259 35.48 -20.80 -4.86
CA LYS A 259 34.31 -21.03 -4.02
C LYS A 259 34.67 -21.72 -2.72
N SER A 260 34.13 -21.23 -1.62
CA SER A 260 34.13 -21.97 -0.35
C SER A 260 32.99 -22.99 -0.37
N VAL A 261 33.31 -24.25 -0.07
CA VAL A 261 32.38 -25.38 -0.13
C VAL A 261 32.35 -26.11 1.21
N ALA A 262 31.16 -26.23 1.78
CA ALA A 262 30.89 -27.03 2.96
C ALA A 262 29.84 -28.10 2.61
N ILE A 263 30.17 -29.38 2.89
CA ILE A 263 29.25 -30.50 2.64
C ILE A 263 28.76 -31.05 3.97
N PHE A 264 27.47 -31.26 4.08
CA PHE A 264 26.82 -31.78 5.28
C PHE A 264 26.10 -33.10 4.96
N ASP A 265 26.10 -34.00 5.90
CA ASP A 265 25.26 -35.19 5.85
C ASP A 265 23.78 -34.84 6.16
N ILE A 266 22.91 -35.84 6.05
CA ILE A 266 21.46 -35.64 6.30
C ILE A 266 21.12 -35.33 7.76
N LEU A 267 22.05 -35.47 8.70
CA LEU A 267 21.90 -35.11 10.12
C LEU A 267 22.43 -33.71 10.41
N GLY A 268 22.94 -32.98 9.37
CA GLY A 268 23.49 -31.63 9.49
C GLY A 268 24.95 -31.58 9.99
N LYS A 269 25.65 -32.76 10.09
CA LYS A 269 27.06 -32.77 10.43
C LYS A 269 27.90 -32.39 9.21
N GLN A 270 28.80 -31.41 9.37
CA GLN A 270 29.74 -31.04 8.32
C GLN A 270 30.77 -32.14 8.12
N VAL A 271 30.83 -32.70 6.92
CA VAL A 271 31.74 -33.82 6.55
C VAL A 271 32.88 -33.36 5.64
N VAL A 272 32.71 -32.27 4.88
CA VAL A 272 33.77 -31.64 4.09
C VAL A 272 33.75 -30.15 4.29
N LYS A 273 34.92 -29.51 4.36
CA LYS A 273 35.12 -28.06 4.22
C LYS A 273 36.34 -27.88 3.31
N ALA A 274 36.13 -27.22 2.18
CA ALA A 274 37.17 -27.03 1.16
C ALA A 274 36.92 -25.72 0.40
N SER A 275 37.95 -25.24 -0.29
CA SER A 275 37.83 -24.28 -1.37
C SER A 275 38.00 -24.98 -2.71
N THR A 276 37.31 -24.54 -3.75
CA THR A 276 37.52 -25.10 -5.08
C THR A 276 38.93 -24.79 -5.60
N VAL A 277 39.57 -25.81 -6.17
CA VAL A 277 40.81 -25.66 -6.93
C VAL A 277 40.49 -26.04 -8.38
N ASN A 278 40.69 -25.13 -9.31
CA ASN A 278 40.26 -25.29 -10.70
C ASN A 278 38.79 -25.73 -10.82
N ASN A 279 37.90 -25.09 -10.03
CA ASN A 279 36.49 -25.44 -9.95
C ASN A 279 36.15 -26.84 -9.44
N THR A 280 37.10 -27.56 -8.82
CA THR A 280 36.92 -28.95 -8.38
C THR A 280 37.00 -29.05 -6.86
N VAL A 281 36.17 -29.92 -6.30
CA VAL A 281 36.23 -30.38 -4.90
C VAL A 281 36.38 -31.90 -4.88
N ASN A 282 37.37 -32.41 -4.12
CA ASN A 282 37.54 -33.83 -3.91
C ASN A 282 36.56 -34.34 -2.86
N VAL A 283 35.76 -35.32 -3.21
CA VAL A 283 34.73 -35.96 -2.38
C VAL A 283 34.93 -37.48 -2.24
N THR A 284 36.11 -37.99 -2.58
CA THR A 284 36.48 -39.44 -2.58
C THR A 284 36.25 -40.11 -1.22
N ASN A 285 36.40 -39.36 -0.12
CA ASN A 285 36.23 -39.87 1.24
C ASN A 285 34.77 -39.93 1.71
N LEU A 286 33.80 -39.44 0.89
CA LEU A 286 32.40 -39.54 1.23
C LEU A 286 31.84 -40.92 0.88
N LYS A 287 31.04 -41.49 1.77
CA LYS A 287 30.31 -42.73 1.52
C LYS A 287 29.13 -42.47 0.59
N ALA A 288 28.71 -43.53 -0.14
CA ALA A 288 27.51 -43.45 -0.95
C ALA A 288 26.32 -42.95 -0.11
N GLY A 289 25.64 -41.97 -0.62
CA GLY A 289 24.52 -41.32 0.10
C GLY A 289 24.15 -39.96 -0.42
N VAL A 290 23.20 -39.28 0.31
CA VAL A 290 22.71 -37.94 0.01
C VAL A 290 23.34 -36.94 0.97
N TYR A 291 23.79 -35.81 0.42
CA TYR A 291 24.44 -34.72 1.13
C TYR A 291 23.85 -33.38 0.72
N ILE A 292 24.02 -32.36 1.54
CA ILE A 292 23.77 -30.97 1.23
C ILE A 292 25.09 -30.23 1.06
N VAL A 293 25.28 -29.59 -0.07
CA VAL A 293 26.46 -28.78 -0.37
C VAL A 293 26.07 -27.30 -0.24
N LYS A 294 26.75 -26.59 0.66
CA LYS A 294 26.67 -25.13 0.80
C LYS A 294 27.88 -24.54 0.07
N ILE A 295 27.63 -23.68 -0.92
CA ILE A 295 28.61 -23.05 -1.78
C ILE A 295 28.57 -21.56 -1.53
N THR A 296 29.72 -20.93 -1.29
CA THR A 296 29.84 -19.48 -1.09
C THR A 296 30.84 -18.90 -2.08
N GLU A 297 30.47 -17.86 -2.81
CA GLU A 297 31.30 -17.10 -3.74
C GLU A 297 30.95 -15.61 -3.59
N ASP A 298 31.93 -14.73 -3.37
CA ASP A 298 31.74 -13.26 -3.23
C ASP A 298 30.57 -12.89 -2.29
N GLU A 299 30.59 -13.45 -1.07
CA GLU A 299 29.55 -13.28 -0.02
C GLU A 299 28.18 -13.86 -0.36
N LYS A 300 27.96 -14.35 -1.58
CA LYS A 300 26.75 -15.05 -1.97
C LYS A 300 26.81 -16.51 -1.59
N THR A 301 25.71 -17.08 -1.18
CA THR A 301 25.64 -18.47 -0.74
C THR A 301 24.47 -19.19 -1.38
N ASP A 302 24.72 -20.38 -1.93
CA ASP A 302 23.72 -21.28 -2.47
C ASP A 302 23.85 -22.67 -1.86
N SER A 303 22.76 -23.43 -1.85
CA SER A 303 22.74 -24.80 -1.32
C SER A 303 22.16 -25.74 -2.37
N ARG A 304 22.87 -26.86 -2.60
CA ARG A 304 22.53 -27.90 -3.58
C ARG A 304 22.54 -29.29 -2.96
N LYS A 305 21.67 -30.16 -3.47
CA LYS A 305 21.69 -31.60 -3.14
C LYS A 305 22.80 -32.28 -3.93
N LEU A 306 23.60 -33.11 -3.25
CA LEU A 306 24.62 -33.92 -3.84
C LEU A 306 24.33 -35.41 -3.57
N ILE A 307 24.53 -36.27 -4.57
CA ILE A 307 24.44 -37.72 -4.47
C ILE A 307 25.80 -38.28 -4.75
N ILE A 308 26.30 -39.16 -3.87
CA ILE A 308 27.52 -39.92 -4.04
C ILE A 308 27.14 -41.41 -4.27
N GLU A 309 27.68 -42.01 -5.30
CA GLU A 309 27.50 -43.45 -5.64
C GLU A 309 28.80 -44.23 -5.46
#